data_2796d2bebc1216df333387852bb06e08
#
_entry.id   2796d2bebc1216df333387852bb06e08
#
_cell.length_a   1.000
_cell.length_b   1.000
_cell.length_c   1.000
_cell.angle_alpha   90.00
_cell.angle_beta   90.00
_cell.angle_gamma   90.00
#
_symmetry.space_group_name_H-M   'P 1'
#
loop_
_entity.id
_entity.type
_entity.pdbx_description
1 polymer ?
#
loop_
_entity_poly.entity_id
_entity_poly.type
_entity_poly.pdbx_seq_one_letter_code
_entity_poly.pdbx_strand_id
1 'polypeptide(L)'
;MNPSRLSRKLRWSTIAVAVAAASLAIAECLAQTASPVSAPPATSTNKLPRRLTYTPKPYPVDERGFSPVDKALAKYYAREEMVKDDEEGSLNPYVMTVIAGYPLDGSLPYHCSWEPREYDIYNGVTQDMWYKGMVVAKAYPDGSRVSYCCGFTFEVFIRAMKLRNIQKGLDPDDFNGMTFGDLFNALQFWYIEGKGDCERRAIESYGLGYGISVDDLEKVRPGDFLSYDTTKPGGHACIFIEWQRDENNKIIGIKYFSSNLSGSEGVGYGEGKFSDSTPNRKGIIRKSLRLARVGAIKDYKPFDRANIPQRNAYAPTQPNRIIYLPAPETTNAPAPTALSP
;
A
#
# COMPACT_ATOMS: atom_id res chain seq x y z
N MET A 1 11.85 47.01 50.26
CA MET A 1 11.96 47.25 48.81
C MET A 1 12.41 45.96 48.16
N ASN A 2 11.58 45.37 47.29
CA ASN A 2 11.72 43.99 46.80
C ASN A 2 12.12 43.99 45.32
N PRO A 3 13.28 43.43 44.92
CA PRO A 3 13.81 43.54 43.54
C PRO A 3 13.46 42.32 42.69
N SER A 4 12.18 41.96 42.54
CA SER A 4 11.80 40.77 41.76
C SER A 4 10.83 41.01 40.58
N ARG A 5 10.78 42.23 40.03
CA ARG A 5 9.84 42.53 38.93
C ARG A 5 10.45 42.92 37.57
N LEU A 6 11.77 42.78 37.38
CA LEU A 6 12.39 43.24 36.13
C LEU A 6 12.87 42.12 35.16
N SER A 7 12.68 40.84 35.46
CA SER A 7 13.25 39.76 34.60
C SER A 7 12.23 39.02 33.69
N ARG A 8 10.95 39.42 33.67
CA ARG A 8 9.92 38.70 32.89
C ARG A 8 9.56 39.32 31.56
N LYS A 9 10.02 40.53 31.24
CA LYS A 9 9.68 41.19 29.95
C LYS A 9 10.66 40.94 28.79
N LEU A 10 11.83 40.36 29.04
CA LEU A 10 12.84 40.15 28.00
C LEU A 10 12.81 38.77 27.34
N ARG A 11 11.95 37.83 27.78
CA ARG A 11 11.91 36.47 27.21
C ARG A 11 10.85 36.25 26.11
N TRP A 12 9.98 37.22 25.88
CA TRP A 12 8.93 37.09 24.85
C TRP A 12 9.29 37.70 23.49
N SER A 13 10.25 38.59 23.43
CA SER A 13 10.70 39.18 22.17
C SER A 13 11.61 38.32 21.33
N THR A 14 12.32 37.36 21.94
CA THR A 14 13.25 36.44 21.22
C THR A 14 12.53 35.28 20.55
N ILE A 15 11.37 34.87 21.08
CA ILE A 15 10.58 33.77 20.49
C ILE A 15 9.79 34.23 19.28
N ALA A 16 9.31 35.48 19.27
CA ALA A 16 8.55 36.03 18.15
C ALA A 16 9.42 36.24 16.88
N VAL A 17 10.71 36.56 17.05
CA VAL A 17 11.65 36.74 15.93
C VAL A 17 12.04 35.40 15.30
N ALA A 18 12.14 34.32 16.10
CA ALA A 18 12.50 32.99 15.57
C ALA A 18 11.36 32.37 14.76
N VAL A 19 10.11 32.62 15.13
CA VAL A 19 8.93 32.11 14.37
C VAL A 19 8.74 32.89 13.06
N ALA A 20 9.03 34.17 13.03
CA ALA A 20 8.97 34.98 11.82
C ALA A 20 10.06 34.62 10.79
N ALA A 21 11.27 34.28 11.26
CA ALA A 21 12.37 33.85 10.38
C ALA A 21 12.13 32.48 9.77
N ALA A 22 11.50 31.54 10.48
CA ALA A 22 11.13 30.23 9.94
C ALA A 22 10.01 30.33 8.90
N SER A 23 9.07 31.25 9.06
CA SER A 23 7.99 31.49 8.10
C SER A 23 8.49 32.15 6.79
N LEU A 24 9.52 33.01 6.85
CA LEU A 24 10.13 33.59 5.68
C LEU A 24 10.95 32.57 4.87
N ALA A 25 11.67 31.68 5.53
CA ALA A 25 12.46 30.66 4.86
C ALA A 25 11.60 29.65 4.08
N ILE A 26 10.38 29.35 4.57
CA ILE A 26 9.41 28.49 3.87
C ILE A 26 8.78 29.22 2.68
N ALA A 27 8.56 30.52 2.78
CA ALA A 27 8.04 31.35 1.68
C ALA A 27 9.08 31.54 0.56
N GLU A 28 10.36 31.66 0.87
CA GLU A 28 11.44 31.75 -0.11
C GLU A 28 11.69 30.42 -0.84
N CYS A 29 11.54 29.28 -0.16
CA CYS A 29 11.66 27.97 -0.80
C CYS A 29 10.50 27.68 -1.79
N LEU A 30 9.32 28.24 -1.55
CA LEU A 30 8.18 28.14 -2.45
C LEU A 30 8.23 29.17 -3.60
N ALA A 31 8.97 30.27 -3.46
CA ALA A 31 9.11 31.30 -4.49
C ALA A 31 10.22 30.98 -5.52
N GLN A 32 11.18 30.12 -5.18
CA GLN A 32 12.28 29.77 -6.10
C GLN A 32 11.90 28.71 -7.15
N THR A 33 10.69 28.12 -7.10
CA THR A 33 10.20 27.18 -8.11
C THR A 33 9.38 27.82 -9.25
N ALA A 34 9.20 29.14 -9.22
CA ALA A 34 8.49 29.85 -10.28
C ALA A 34 9.45 30.72 -11.13
N SER A 35 10.35 30.07 -11.87
CA SER A 35 10.98 30.76 -13.01
C SER A 35 9.95 30.89 -14.13
N PRO A 36 9.79 32.08 -14.74
CA PRO A 36 8.90 32.24 -15.87
C PRO A 36 9.44 31.43 -17.04
N VAL A 37 8.77 30.32 -17.35
CA VAL A 37 9.03 29.57 -18.57
C VAL A 37 8.68 30.48 -19.75
N SER A 38 9.71 30.95 -20.45
CA SER A 38 9.53 31.59 -21.75
C SER A 38 8.80 30.63 -22.67
N ALA A 39 7.71 31.08 -23.29
CA ALA A 39 6.93 30.32 -24.23
C ALA A 39 7.85 29.75 -25.34
N PRO A 40 7.82 28.45 -25.61
CA PRO A 40 8.58 27.89 -26.73
C PRO A 40 7.99 28.38 -28.07
N PRO A 41 8.81 28.55 -29.12
CA PRO A 41 8.34 28.94 -30.40
C PRO A 41 7.35 27.91 -30.97
N ALA A 42 6.24 28.41 -31.50
CA ALA A 42 5.19 27.62 -32.10
C ALA A 42 5.67 27.04 -33.43
N THR A 43 6.25 25.85 -33.39
CA THR A 43 6.30 24.88 -34.52
C THR A 43 6.90 23.56 -34.02
N SER A 44 6.07 22.79 -33.40
CA SER A 44 6.33 21.35 -33.24
C SER A 44 5.01 20.63 -33.46
N THR A 45 4.93 19.89 -34.53
CA THR A 45 3.87 18.94 -34.79
C THR A 45 3.75 18.05 -33.56
N ASN A 46 2.74 18.29 -32.74
CA ASN A 46 2.41 17.51 -31.56
C ASN A 46 2.12 16.06 -31.99
N LYS A 47 3.16 15.26 -32.13
CA LYS A 47 3.00 13.82 -31.95
C LYS A 47 2.67 13.64 -30.48
N LEU A 48 1.39 13.48 -30.16
CA LEU A 48 0.95 12.95 -28.86
C LEU A 48 1.88 11.79 -28.49
N PRO A 49 2.41 11.76 -27.26
CA PRO A 49 3.24 10.65 -26.82
C PRO A 49 2.46 9.37 -27.14
N ARG A 50 3.15 8.42 -27.75
CA ARG A 50 2.57 7.13 -28.16
C ARG A 50 1.91 6.54 -26.92
N ARG A 51 0.57 6.50 -26.91
CA ARG A 51 -0.21 5.93 -25.82
C ARG A 51 0.30 4.51 -25.67
N LEU A 52 1.02 4.25 -24.58
CA LEU A 52 1.43 2.89 -24.24
C LEU A 52 0.12 2.13 -23.99
N THR A 53 -0.27 1.33 -24.96
CA THR A 53 -1.41 0.44 -24.83
C THR A 53 -0.97 -0.68 -23.89
N TYR A 54 -1.30 -0.52 -22.62
CA TYR A 54 -1.16 -1.60 -21.67
C TYR A 54 -2.16 -2.69 -22.05
N THR A 55 -1.66 -3.88 -22.32
CA THR A 55 -2.49 -5.07 -22.52
C THR A 55 -2.44 -5.88 -21.24
N PRO A 56 -3.52 -5.91 -20.45
CA PRO A 56 -3.55 -6.69 -19.22
C PRO A 56 -3.35 -8.18 -19.53
N LYS A 57 -2.62 -8.88 -18.67
CA LYS A 57 -2.49 -10.33 -18.75
C LYS A 57 -3.47 -10.98 -17.78
N PRO A 58 -4.33 -11.91 -18.24
CA PRO A 58 -5.23 -12.61 -17.32
C PRO A 58 -4.43 -13.40 -16.27
N TYR A 59 -4.97 -13.47 -15.07
CA TYR A 59 -4.43 -14.28 -13.98
C TYR A 59 -5.29 -15.54 -13.81
N PRO A 60 -4.70 -16.72 -13.57
CA PRO A 60 -3.27 -17.02 -13.64
C PRO A 60 -2.79 -17.10 -15.10
N VAL A 61 -1.66 -16.46 -15.38
CA VAL A 61 -0.98 -16.62 -16.66
C VAL A 61 -0.26 -17.96 -16.70
N ASP A 62 0.09 -18.43 -17.90
CA ASP A 62 0.88 -19.66 -18.10
C ASP A 62 2.20 -19.61 -17.28
N GLU A 63 2.89 -20.75 -17.15
CA GLU A 63 4.11 -20.85 -16.35
C GLU A 63 5.17 -19.79 -16.69
N ARG A 64 5.19 -19.27 -17.90
CA ARG A 64 6.13 -18.24 -18.35
C ARG A 64 5.77 -16.84 -17.82
N GLY A 65 4.51 -16.65 -17.44
CA GLY A 65 4.02 -15.42 -16.85
C GLY A 65 3.98 -15.39 -15.31
N PHE A 66 4.19 -16.53 -14.65
CA PHE A 66 4.22 -16.61 -13.19
C PHE A 66 5.41 -15.84 -12.60
N SER A 67 5.11 -15.06 -11.58
CA SER A 67 6.15 -14.46 -10.74
C SER A 67 6.78 -15.52 -9.84
N PRO A 68 7.96 -15.25 -9.25
CA PRO A 68 8.56 -16.14 -8.26
C PRO A 68 7.60 -16.45 -7.10
N VAL A 69 6.82 -15.47 -6.63
CA VAL A 69 5.85 -15.67 -5.56
C VAL A 69 4.69 -16.57 -6.00
N ASP A 70 4.21 -16.48 -7.24
CA ASP A 70 3.16 -17.37 -7.74
C ASP A 70 3.63 -18.82 -7.80
N LYS A 71 4.87 -19.05 -8.24
CA LYS A 71 5.49 -20.38 -8.22
C LYS A 71 5.59 -20.94 -6.81
N ALA A 72 6.02 -20.12 -5.85
CA ALA A 72 6.11 -20.53 -4.45
C ALA A 72 4.73 -20.86 -3.84
N LEU A 73 3.67 -20.15 -4.30
CA LEU A 73 2.31 -20.36 -3.81
C LEU A 73 1.51 -21.42 -4.60
N ALA A 74 2.05 -21.94 -5.71
CA ALA A 74 1.32 -22.85 -6.61
C ALA A 74 0.67 -24.04 -5.88
N LYS A 75 1.40 -24.71 -4.99
CA LYS A 75 0.91 -25.83 -4.19
C LYS A 75 -0.31 -25.46 -3.30
N TYR A 76 -0.33 -24.26 -2.76
CA TYR A 76 -1.44 -23.78 -1.95
C TYR A 76 -2.67 -23.43 -2.82
N TYR A 77 -2.45 -22.83 -4.01
CA TYR A 77 -3.52 -22.58 -4.97
C TYR A 77 -4.11 -23.89 -5.53
N ALA A 78 -3.26 -24.90 -5.77
CA ALA A 78 -3.69 -26.23 -6.16
C ALA A 78 -4.33 -27.05 -5.01
N ARG A 79 -4.31 -26.54 -3.78
CA ARG A 79 -4.79 -27.21 -2.56
C ARG A 79 -4.04 -28.51 -2.22
N GLU A 80 -2.82 -28.65 -2.71
CA GLU A 80 -1.91 -29.73 -2.32
C GLU A 80 -1.41 -29.54 -0.89
N GLU A 81 -1.24 -28.28 -0.47
CA GLU A 81 -0.99 -27.87 0.91
C GLU A 81 -2.08 -26.93 1.40
N MET A 82 -2.43 -27.06 2.66
CA MET A 82 -3.43 -26.22 3.32
C MET A 82 -2.76 -25.28 4.33
N VAL A 83 -3.14 -23.99 4.26
CA VAL A 83 -2.79 -23.04 5.31
C VAL A 83 -3.64 -23.37 6.54
N LYS A 84 -2.99 -23.52 7.69
CA LYS A 84 -3.70 -23.75 8.96
C LYS A 84 -4.25 -22.42 9.46
N ASP A 85 -5.57 -22.36 9.67
CA ASP A 85 -6.21 -21.19 10.29
C ASP A 85 -5.66 -20.95 11.70
N ASP A 86 -5.65 -19.70 12.11
CA ASP A 86 -5.51 -19.33 13.51
C ASP A 86 -6.82 -19.53 14.28
N GLU A 87 -6.78 -19.35 15.59
CA GLU A 87 -7.96 -19.52 16.47
C GLU A 87 -9.11 -18.56 16.14
N GLU A 88 -8.79 -17.38 15.60
CA GLU A 88 -9.78 -16.37 15.22
C GLU A 88 -10.30 -16.58 13.80
N GLY A 89 -9.65 -17.42 12.98
CA GLY A 89 -9.96 -17.57 11.55
C GLY A 89 -9.61 -16.33 10.74
N SER A 90 -8.65 -15.54 11.22
CA SER A 90 -8.22 -14.31 10.57
C SER A 90 -7.51 -14.57 9.24
N LEU A 91 -7.23 -13.49 8.50
CA LEU A 91 -6.44 -13.56 7.26
C LEU A 91 -4.93 -13.78 7.54
N ASN A 92 -4.48 -13.56 8.77
CA ASN A 92 -3.06 -13.48 9.11
C ASN A 92 -2.23 -14.72 8.67
N PRO A 93 -2.67 -15.97 8.86
CA PRO A 93 -1.92 -17.14 8.39
C PRO A 93 -1.71 -17.13 6.86
N TYR A 94 -2.68 -16.65 6.11
CA TYR A 94 -2.59 -16.54 4.65
C TYR A 94 -1.66 -15.39 4.24
N VAL A 95 -1.69 -14.27 4.96
CA VAL A 95 -0.73 -13.16 4.78
C VAL A 95 0.70 -13.67 5.00
N MET A 96 0.94 -14.39 6.11
CA MET A 96 2.25 -14.95 6.43
C MET A 96 2.73 -15.97 5.39
N THR A 97 1.82 -16.81 4.88
CA THR A 97 2.12 -17.74 3.79
C THR A 97 2.50 -16.99 2.50
N VAL A 98 1.77 -15.94 2.15
CA VAL A 98 2.05 -15.11 0.97
C VAL A 98 3.40 -14.44 1.08
N ILE A 99 3.72 -13.78 2.20
CA ILE A 99 5.02 -13.10 2.34
C ILE A 99 6.20 -14.08 2.34
N ALA A 100 6.02 -15.30 2.87
CA ALA A 100 7.04 -16.34 2.80
C ALA A 100 7.35 -16.82 1.36
N GLY A 101 6.45 -16.56 0.41
CA GLY A 101 6.65 -16.88 -1.00
C GLY A 101 7.47 -15.85 -1.79
N TYR A 102 7.72 -14.67 -1.23
CA TYR A 102 8.50 -13.65 -1.93
C TYR A 102 10.00 -13.92 -1.86
N PRO A 103 10.74 -13.79 -2.98
CA PRO A 103 12.19 -13.87 -2.96
C PRO A 103 12.80 -12.72 -2.18
N LEU A 104 13.89 -13.00 -1.46
CA LEU A 104 14.64 -12.02 -0.66
C LEU A 104 16.02 -11.76 -1.28
N ASP A 105 16.16 -11.94 -2.58
CA ASP A 105 17.40 -11.88 -3.34
C ASP A 105 17.61 -10.53 -4.06
N GLY A 106 16.79 -9.52 -3.76
CA GLY A 106 16.84 -8.22 -4.41
C GLY A 106 16.18 -8.17 -5.82
N SER A 107 15.59 -9.26 -6.28
CA SER A 107 14.91 -9.32 -7.60
C SER A 107 13.61 -8.52 -7.68
N LEU A 108 13.14 -7.99 -6.55
CA LEU A 108 11.94 -7.16 -6.43
C LEU A 108 12.31 -5.79 -5.82
N PRO A 109 12.97 -4.91 -6.60
CA PRO A 109 13.53 -3.67 -6.06
C PRO A 109 12.45 -2.64 -5.72
N TYR A 110 12.84 -1.66 -4.90
CA TYR A 110 11.97 -0.54 -4.56
C TYR A 110 11.99 0.53 -5.66
N HIS A 111 10.82 0.98 -6.06
CA HIS A 111 10.65 2.16 -6.90
C HIS A 111 9.35 2.87 -6.52
N CYS A 112 9.47 4.11 -6.10
CA CYS A 112 8.33 4.98 -5.82
C CYS A 112 8.53 6.29 -6.55
N SER A 113 7.64 6.59 -7.48
CA SER A 113 7.53 7.90 -8.07
C SER A 113 6.22 8.54 -7.64
N TRP A 114 6.30 9.83 -7.33
CA TRP A 114 5.18 10.66 -6.95
C TRP A 114 4.65 11.48 -8.13
N GLU A 115 5.17 11.25 -9.32
CA GLU A 115 4.70 11.87 -10.54
C GLU A 115 3.29 11.37 -10.86
N PRO A 116 2.28 12.25 -10.98
CA PRO A 116 0.89 11.83 -11.25
C PRO A 116 0.74 10.93 -12.47
N ARG A 117 1.62 11.06 -13.46
CA ARG A 117 1.61 10.22 -14.67
C ARG A 117 2.00 8.76 -14.41
N GLU A 118 2.83 8.50 -13.41
CA GLU A 118 3.21 7.12 -13.09
C GLU A 118 2.06 6.35 -12.46
N TYR A 119 1.22 6.98 -11.65
CA TYR A 119 0.05 6.30 -11.08
C TYR A 119 -0.95 5.80 -12.14
N ASP A 120 -1.01 6.44 -13.30
CA ASP A 120 -1.87 5.98 -14.40
C ASP A 120 -1.38 4.66 -15.00
N ILE A 121 -0.10 4.36 -14.88
CA ILE A 121 0.55 3.19 -15.48
C ILE A 121 1.12 2.21 -14.45
N TYR A 122 1.29 2.63 -13.19
CA TYR A 122 1.97 1.88 -12.16
C TYR A 122 1.39 2.17 -10.76
N ASN A 123 1.10 1.12 -10.00
CA ASN A 123 0.52 1.20 -8.67
C ASN A 123 1.39 0.53 -7.58
N GLY A 124 2.69 0.36 -7.79
CA GLY A 124 3.62 -0.13 -6.78
C GLY A 124 3.49 -1.60 -6.43
N VAL A 125 2.91 -2.39 -7.33
CA VAL A 125 2.80 -3.85 -7.20
C VAL A 125 3.84 -4.53 -8.09
N THR A 126 4.30 -5.71 -7.69
CA THR A 126 5.34 -6.47 -8.43
C THR A 126 4.80 -7.13 -9.68
N GLN A 127 3.49 -7.29 -9.79
CA GLN A 127 2.76 -7.76 -10.98
C GLN A 127 1.34 -7.24 -10.95
N ASP A 128 0.64 -7.32 -12.09
CA ASP A 128 -0.75 -6.90 -12.18
C ASP A 128 -1.65 -7.65 -11.21
N MET A 129 -2.42 -6.92 -10.42
CA MET A 129 -3.42 -7.49 -9.54
C MET A 129 -4.77 -7.48 -10.22
N TRP A 130 -5.33 -8.67 -10.41
CA TRP A 130 -6.61 -8.88 -11.08
C TRP A 130 -7.73 -9.07 -10.05
N TYR A 131 -8.87 -8.52 -10.36
CA TYR A 131 -10.08 -8.71 -9.58
C TYR A 131 -11.30 -8.66 -10.50
N LYS A 132 -12.14 -9.70 -10.49
CA LYS A 132 -13.33 -9.84 -11.35
C LYS A 132 -13.04 -9.56 -12.83
N GLY A 133 -11.93 -10.13 -13.33
CA GLY A 133 -11.53 -10.02 -14.74
C GLY A 133 -10.91 -8.69 -15.14
N MET A 134 -10.66 -7.77 -14.23
CA MET A 134 -10.06 -6.46 -14.49
C MET A 134 -8.81 -6.25 -13.64
N VAL A 135 -7.85 -5.45 -14.14
CA VAL A 135 -6.65 -5.08 -13.38
C VAL A 135 -6.97 -3.96 -12.42
N VAL A 136 -6.93 -4.25 -11.11
CA VAL A 136 -7.20 -3.28 -10.05
C VAL A 136 -5.93 -2.53 -9.62
N ALA A 137 -4.76 -3.13 -9.72
CA ALA A 137 -3.48 -2.46 -9.53
C ALA A 137 -2.47 -2.96 -10.57
N LYS A 138 -1.67 -2.04 -11.12
CA LYS A 138 -0.77 -2.28 -12.26
C LYS A 138 0.67 -2.38 -11.82
N ALA A 139 1.37 -3.40 -12.32
CA ALA A 139 2.82 -3.50 -12.25
C ALA A 139 3.50 -2.46 -13.15
N TYR A 140 4.79 -2.24 -12.91
CA TYR A 140 5.59 -1.38 -13.77
C TYR A 140 5.70 -2.01 -15.19
N PRO A 141 5.46 -1.22 -16.24
CA PRO A 141 5.23 -1.78 -17.58
C PRO A 141 6.47 -2.37 -18.25
N ASP A 142 7.67 -2.08 -17.76
CA ASP A 142 8.92 -2.62 -18.32
C ASP A 142 9.24 -4.05 -17.87
N GLY A 143 8.46 -4.61 -16.96
CA GLY A 143 8.65 -5.94 -16.41
C GLY A 143 9.69 -6.04 -15.28
N SER A 144 10.22 -4.92 -14.79
CA SER A 144 11.25 -4.87 -13.74
C SER A 144 10.76 -5.35 -12.37
N ARG A 145 9.45 -5.56 -12.19
CA ARG A 145 8.82 -6.01 -10.94
C ARG A 145 9.15 -5.15 -9.73
N VAL A 146 9.39 -3.88 -9.96
CA VAL A 146 9.57 -2.91 -8.88
C VAL A 146 8.29 -2.72 -8.09
N SER A 147 8.40 -2.27 -6.86
CA SER A 147 7.23 -1.98 -6.01
C SER A 147 7.52 -0.87 -5.01
N TYR A 148 6.50 -0.37 -4.35
CA TYR A 148 6.64 0.50 -3.17
C TYR A 148 5.68 0.07 -2.06
N CYS A 149 5.88 0.58 -0.87
CA CYS A 149 5.27 0.07 0.36
C CYS A 149 3.75 -0.15 0.29
N CYS A 150 2.98 0.88 -0.11
CA CYS A 150 1.51 0.78 -0.17
C CYS A 150 1.06 -0.22 -1.23
N GLY A 151 1.64 -0.17 -2.44
CA GLY A 151 1.31 -1.11 -3.51
C GLY A 151 1.62 -2.54 -3.14
N PHE A 152 2.80 -2.75 -2.56
CA PHE A 152 3.21 -4.07 -2.12
C PHE A 152 2.30 -4.66 -1.04
N THR A 153 1.94 -3.87 -0.01
CA THR A 153 1.03 -4.37 1.04
C THR A 153 -0.37 -4.65 0.50
N PHE A 154 -0.83 -3.87 -0.49
CA PHE A 154 -2.09 -4.15 -1.19
C PHE A 154 -2.02 -5.41 -2.05
N GLU A 155 -0.90 -5.67 -2.73
CA GLU A 155 -0.66 -6.93 -3.43
C GLU A 155 -0.74 -8.12 -2.48
N VAL A 156 -0.07 -8.05 -1.32
CA VAL A 156 -0.12 -9.10 -0.30
C VAL A 156 -1.56 -9.32 0.19
N PHE A 157 -2.31 -8.23 0.42
CA PHE A 157 -3.73 -8.33 0.81
C PHE A 157 -4.56 -9.09 -0.23
N ILE A 158 -4.48 -8.70 -1.51
CA ILE A 158 -5.25 -9.38 -2.59
C ILE A 158 -4.87 -10.86 -2.68
N ARG A 159 -3.57 -11.18 -2.67
CA ARG A 159 -3.09 -12.55 -2.75
C ARG A 159 -3.57 -13.41 -1.58
N ALA A 160 -3.49 -12.87 -0.36
CA ALA A 160 -3.94 -13.57 0.84
C ALA A 160 -5.47 -13.82 0.82
N MET A 161 -6.26 -12.82 0.41
CA MET A 161 -7.72 -12.95 0.26
C MET A 161 -8.07 -14.04 -0.77
N LYS A 162 -7.46 -13.99 -1.95
CA LYS A 162 -7.68 -15.02 -2.98
C LYS A 162 -7.25 -16.40 -2.51
N LEU A 163 -6.08 -16.51 -1.89
CA LEU A 163 -5.57 -17.78 -1.39
C LEU A 163 -6.52 -18.39 -0.36
N ARG A 164 -6.98 -17.60 0.62
CA ARG A 164 -7.96 -18.04 1.60
C ARG A 164 -9.26 -18.51 0.94
N ASN A 165 -9.80 -17.73 0.02
CA ASN A 165 -11.04 -18.07 -0.65
C ASN A 165 -10.90 -19.38 -1.44
N ILE A 166 -9.83 -19.56 -2.23
CA ILE A 166 -9.54 -20.81 -2.95
C ILE A 166 -9.49 -22.00 -1.97
N GLN A 167 -8.78 -21.87 -0.88
CA GLN A 167 -8.64 -22.94 0.11
C GLN A 167 -9.94 -23.26 0.84
N LYS A 168 -10.81 -22.28 1.00
CA LYS A 168 -12.17 -22.46 1.56
C LYS A 168 -13.20 -22.91 0.52
N GLY A 169 -12.83 -23.05 -0.76
CA GLY A 169 -13.75 -23.44 -1.83
C GLY A 169 -14.73 -22.32 -2.23
N LEU A 170 -14.35 -21.07 -1.99
CA LEU A 170 -15.11 -19.88 -2.35
C LEU A 170 -14.61 -19.27 -3.66
N ASP A 171 -15.40 -18.36 -4.24
CA ASP A 171 -14.93 -17.54 -5.37
C ASP A 171 -13.68 -16.74 -4.94
N PRO A 172 -12.55 -16.89 -5.65
CA PRO A 172 -11.32 -16.12 -5.34
C PRO A 172 -11.54 -14.61 -5.28
N ASP A 173 -12.49 -14.10 -6.06
CA ASP A 173 -12.80 -12.68 -6.20
C ASP A 173 -14.01 -12.23 -5.34
N ASP A 174 -14.42 -13.03 -4.37
CA ASP A 174 -15.43 -12.60 -3.39
C ASP A 174 -14.77 -12.01 -2.14
N PHE A 175 -14.63 -10.70 -2.10
CA PHE A 175 -14.17 -9.94 -0.95
C PHE A 175 -15.38 -9.24 -0.31
N ASN A 176 -16.17 -9.99 0.47
CA ASN A 176 -17.39 -9.48 1.13
C ASN A 176 -18.38 -8.82 0.15
N GLY A 177 -18.56 -9.40 -1.04
CA GLY A 177 -19.46 -8.86 -2.06
C GLY A 177 -18.98 -7.53 -2.70
N MET A 178 -17.72 -7.14 -2.53
CA MET A 178 -17.17 -5.96 -3.18
C MET A 178 -17.23 -6.09 -4.71
N THR A 179 -17.61 -5.00 -5.36
CA THR A 179 -17.44 -4.83 -6.81
C THR A 179 -15.99 -4.45 -7.14
N PHE A 180 -15.66 -4.41 -8.43
CA PHE A 180 -14.37 -3.85 -8.87
C PHE A 180 -14.21 -2.39 -8.42
N GLY A 181 -15.26 -1.58 -8.53
CA GLY A 181 -15.25 -0.18 -8.10
C GLY A 181 -15.01 -0.04 -6.59
N ASP A 182 -15.57 -0.94 -5.78
CA ASP A 182 -15.34 -0.95 -4.32
C ASP A 182 -13.88 -1.27 -4.00
N LEU A 183 -13.30 -2.29 -4.63
CA LEU A 183 -11.90 -2.65 -4.39
C LEU A 183 -10.94 -1.58 -4.92
N PHE A 184 -11.28 -0.95 -6.05
CA PHE A 184 -10.51 0.18 -6.55
C PHE A 184 -10.58 1.40 -5.61
N ASN A 185 -11.73 1.69 -5.01
CA ASN A 185 -11.85 2.73 -3.99
C ASN A 185 -11.09 2.35 -2.70
N ALA A 186 -11.10 1.08 -2.30
CA ALA A 186 -10.30 0.58 -1.18
C ALA A 186 -8.79 0.77 -1.43
N LEU A 187 -8.31 0.53 -2.65
CA LEU A 187 -6.94 0.83 -3.07
C LEU A 187 -6.63 2.33 -2.89
N GLN A 188 -7.56 3.23 -3.21
CA GLN A 188 -7.37 4.67 -3.01
C GLN A 188 -7.16 5.02 -1.53
N PHE A 189 -7.91 4.41 -0.60
CA PHE A 189 -7.67 4.58 0.83
C PHE A 189 -6.31 4.06 1.25
N TRP A 190 -5.91 2.91 0.72
CA TRP A 190 -4.64 2.25 1.03
C TRP A 190 -3.42 3.12 0.71
N TYR A 191 -3.53 3.96 -0.32
CA TYR A 191 -2.43 4.77 -0.85
C TYR A 191 -2.35 6.18 -0.28
N ILE A 192 -3.36 6.65 0.45
CA ILE A 192 -3.36 8.02 0.95
C ILE A 192 -2.57 8.13 2.25
N GLU A 193 -1.46 8.79 2.15
CA GLU A 193 -0.61 9.08 3.28
C GLU A 193 -1.13 10.20 4.18
N GLY A 194 -0.86 10.06 5.49
CA GLY A 194 -0.86 11.18 6.42
C GLY A 194 -2.20 11.80 6.77
N LYS A 195 -3.33 11.28 6.26
CA LYS A 195 -4.66 11.87 6.53
C LYS A 195 -5.63 10.93 7.24
N GLY A 196 -5.12 9.88 7.90
CA GLY A 196 -5.96 8.91 8.61
C GLY A 196 -6.63 7.88 7.71
N ASP A 197 -6.45 7.98 6.41
CA ASP A 197 -6.82 6.96 5.45
C ASP A 197 -5.62 6.04 5.23
N CYS A 198 -5.84 4.75 5.20
CA CYS A 198 -4.81 3.73 5.06
C CYS A 198 -5.49 2.37 4.99
N GLU A 199 -4.72 1.30 5.12
CA GLU A 199 -5.17 -0.09 5.18
C GLU A 199 -6.31 -0.27 6.18
N ARG A 200 -6.18 0.32 7.36
CA ARG A 200 -7.18 0.25 8.41
C ARG A 200 -8.54 0.72 7.91
N ARG A 201 -8.59 1.90 7.28
CA ARG A 201 -9.85 2.45 6.80
C ARG A 201 -10.45 1.61 5.67
N ALA A 202 -9.61 1.12 4.76
CA ALA A 202 -10.08 0.22 3.70
C ALA A 202 -10.72 -1.05 4.30
N ILE A 203 -10.05 -1.69 5.25
CA ILE A 203 -10.51 -2.92 5.89
C ILE A 203 -11.80 -2.68 6.68
N GLU A 204 -11.87 -1.62 7.48
CA GLU A 204 -13.05 -1.27 8.30
C GLU A 204 -14.25 -0.86 7.44
N SER A 205 -14.04 0.01 6.43
CA SER A 205 -15.13 0.56 5.61
C SER A 205 -15.85 -0.50 4.79
N TYR A 206 -15.12 -1.52 4.34
CA TYR A 206 -15.70 -2.62 3.57
C TYR A 206 -16.07 -3.84 4.42
N GLY A 207 -16.11 -3.68 5.75
CA GLY A 207 -16.56 -4.71 6.68
C GLY A 207 -15.71 -5.96 6.71
N LEU A 208 -14.45 -5.87 6.25
CA LEU A 208 -13.53 -7.01 6.15
C LEU A 208 -12.84 -7.35 7.48
N GLY A 209 -12.88 -6.42 8.44
CA GLY A 209 -12.17 -6.58 9.70
C GLY A 209 -12.28 -5.36 10.58
N TYR A 210 -11.23 -5.11 11.37
CA TYR A 210 -11.24 -4.07 12.40
C TYR A 210 -9.85 -3.46 12.60
N GLY A 211 -9.85 -2.21 13.08
CA GLY A 211 -8.66 -1.52 13.55
C GLY A 211 -8.26 -1.96 14.95
N ILE A 212 -6.95 -2.00 15.20
CA ILE A 212 -6.38 -2.26 16.51
C ILE A 212 -5.92 -0.93 17.11
N SER A 213 -6.31 -0.66 18.36
CA SER A 213 -5.90 0.57 19.04
C SER A 213 -4.40 0.59 19.31
N VAL A 214 -3.79 1.77 19.22
CA VAL A 214 -2.40 2.00 19.63
C VAL A 214 -2.19 1.82 21.14
N ASP A 215 -3.27 1.82 21.92
CA ASP A 215 -3.24 1.54 23.35
C ASP A 215 -3.25 0.03 23.65
N ASP A 216 -3.53 -0.80 22.64
CA ASP A 216 -3.66 -2.25 22.73
C ASP A 216 -2.62 -3.00 21.88
N LEU A 217 -1.38 -2.52 21.84
CA LEU A 217 -0.33 -3.07 20.97
C LEU A 217 -0.05 -4.58 21.17
N GLU A 218 -0.35 -5.11 22.37
CA GLU A 218 -0.22 -6.54 22.64
C GLU A 218 -1.22 -7.42 21.89
N LYS A 219 -2.27 -6.84 21.30
CA LYS A 219 -3.23 -7.54 20.44
C LYS A 219 -2.75 -7.71 19.01
N VAL A 220 -1.70 -6.98 18.62
CA VAL A 220 -1.15 -7.04 17.27
C VAL A 220 -0.42 -8.36 17.06
N ARG A 221 -0.66 -9.01 15.92
CA ARG A 221 -0.11 -10.33 15.58
C ARG A 221 0.59 -10.31 14.24
N PRO A 222 1.55 -11.21 14.00
CA PRO A 222 2.16 -11.38 12.68
C PRO A 222 1.09 -11.50 11.59
N GLY A 223 1.26 -10.75 10.50
CA GLY A 223 0.30 -10.69 9.40
C GLY A 223 -0.72 -9.55 9.47
N ASP A 224 -0.78 -8.79 10.57
CA ASP A 224 -1.59 -7.56 10.62
C ASP A 224 -1.02 -6.50 9.68
N PHE A 225 -1.92 -5.73 9.07
CA PHE A 225 -1.55 -4.59 8.23
C PHE A 225 -1.28 -3.37 9.10
N LEU A 226 -0.25 -2.63 8.73
CA LEU A 226 0.26 -1.53 9.54
C LEU A 226 0.80 -0.42 8.66
N SER A 227 0.42 0.81 8.96
CA SER A 227 1.11 2.00 8.47
C SER A 227 1.47 2.96 9.59
N TYR A 228 2.47 3.80 9.34
CA TYR A 228 2.98 4.77 10.31
C TYR A 228 3.64 5.97 9.65
N ASP A 229 3.69 7.07 10.39
CA ASP A 229 4.48 8.24 10.02
C ASP A 229 5.82 8.21 10.76
N THR A 230 6.83 8.85 10.18
CA THR A 230 8.15 9.02 10.80
C THR A 230 8.39 10.47 11.20
N THR A 231 9.40 10.69 12.03
CA THR A 231 9.83 12.04 12.42
C THR A 231 10.47 12.84 11.29
N LYS A 232 10.76 12.20 10.17
CA LYS A 232 11.07 12.84 8.87
C LYS A 232 9.77 12.86 8.06
N PRO A 233 9.61 13.77 7.09
CA PRO A 233 8.47 13.72 6.19
C PRO A 233 8.38 12.35 5.49
N GLY A 234 7.17 11.79 5.46
CA GLY A 234 6.85 10.48 4.87
C GLY A 234 6.39 9.47 5.90
N GLY A 235 5.72 8.46 5.39
CA GLY A 235 5.21 7.32 6.12
C GLY A 235 5.66 6.00 5.50
N HIS A 236 5.18 4.90 6.04
CA HIS A 236 5.46 3.56 5.51
C HIS A 236 4.28 2.63 5.77
N ALA A 237 3.97 1.80 4.78
CA ALA A 237 2.98 0.73 4.88
C ALA A 237 3.70 -0.63 4.92
N CYS A 238 3.30 -1.52 5.80
CA CYS A 238 3.98 -2.79 6.00
C CYS A 238 3.08 -3.87 6.63
N ILE A 239 3.58 -5.10 6.63
CA ILE A 239 3.00 -6.24 7.34
C ILE A 239 3.75 -6.40 8.65
N PHE A 240 3.03 -6.41 9.76
CA PHE A 240 3.62 -6.60 11.08
C PHE A 240 4.19 -8.02 11.23
N ILE A 241 5.39 -8.11 11.82
CA ILE A 241 6.04 -9.39 12.12
C ILE A 241 6.17 -9.58 13.62
N GLU A 242 6.85 -8.65 14.30
CA GLU A 242 7.01 -8.72 15.76
C GLU A 242 7.34 -7.36 16.38
N TRP A 243 7.09 -7.24 17.67
CA TRP A 243 7.54 -6.09 18.44
C TRP A 243 9.01 -6.23 18.85
N GLN A 244 9.76 -5.15 18.68
CA GLN A 244 11.05 -5.01 19.34
C GLN A 244 10.81 -4.57 20.78
N ARG A 245 11.49 -5.24 21.72
CA ARG A 245 11.33 -4.96 23.15
C ARG A 245 12.69 -4.63 23.79
N ASP A 246 12.68 -3.84 24.84
CA ASP A 246 13.85 -3.60 25.68
C ASP A 246 13.98 -4.68 26.77
N GLU A 247 15.00 -4.53 27.62
CA GLU A 247 15.28 -5.43 28.74
C GLU A 247 14.16 -5.52 29.78
N ASN A 248 13.29 -4.51 29.84
CA ASN A 248 12.11 -4.46 30.71
C ASN A 248 10.85 -4.96 30.01
N ASN A 249 10.97 -5.64 28.87
CA ASN A 249 9.86 -6.11 28.02
C ASN A 249 8.96 -5.00 27.43
N LYS A 250 9.39 -3.75 27.48
CA LYS A 250 8.65 -2.62 26.91
C LYS A 250 8.81 -2.62 25.37
N ILE A 251 7.72 -2.41 24.66
CA ILE A 251 7.73 -2.27 23.21
C ILE A 251 8.45 -0.96 22.82
N ILE A 252 9.54 -1.07 22.06
CA ILE A 252 10.39 0.04 21.63
C ILE A 252 10.48 0.22 20.13
N GLY A 253 9.93 -0.70 19.34
CA GLY A 253 9.97 -0.67 17.89
C GLY A 253 9.24 -1.85 17.28
N ILE A 254 9.37 -1.97 15.97
CA ILE A 254 8.72 -3.02 15.17
C ILE A 254 9.72 -3.70 14.24
N LYS A 255 9.47 -4.98 13.96
CA LYS A 255 9.94 -5.66 12.74
C LYS A 255 8.76 -5.88 11.83
N TYR A 256 8.97 -5.71 10.55
CA TYR A 256 7.91 -5.76 9.55
C TYR A 256 8.41 -6.34 8.23
N PHE A 257 7.48 -6.63 7.32
CA PHE A 257 7.76 -7.01 5.94
C PHE A 257 7.12 -6.01 4.99
N SER A 258 7.87 -5.52 4.01
CA SER A 258 7.39 -4.52 3.05
C SER A 258 8.30 -4.42 1.83
N SER A 259 7.97 -3.52 0.91
CA SER A 259 8.92 -3.00 -0.08
C SER A 259 9.58 -1.74 0.49
N ASN A 260 10.90 -1.75 0.64
CA ASN A 260 11.68 -0.78 1.40
C ASN A 260 12.66 -0.01 0.51
N LEU A 261 12.77 1.30 0.73
CA LEU A 261 13.75 2.14 0.05
C LEU A 261 15.18 1.89 0.57
N SER A 262 15.30 1.45 1.82
CA SER A 262 16.59 1.17 2.48
C SER A 262 16.51 -0.14 3.25
N GLY A 263 17.65 -0.75 3.50
CA GLY A 263 17.76 -2.05 4.15
C GLY A 263 17.73 -3.17 3.13
N SER A 264 16.57 -3.75 2.86
CA SER A 264 16.41 -4.79 1.83
C SER A 264 16.45 -4.27 0.39
N GLU A 265 16.46 -2.95 0.20
CA GLU A 265 16.43 -2.30 -1.13
C GLU A 265 15.34 -2.85 -2.06
N GLY A 266 14.17 -3.12 -1.49
CA GLY A 266 13.03 -3.71 -2.16
C GLY A 266 12.19 -4.53 -1.20
N VAL A 267 11.61 -5.62 -1.71
CA VAL A 267 10.77 -6.52 -0.91
C VAL A 267 11.63 -7.28 0.10
N GLY A 268 11.26 -7.19 1.38
CA GLY A 268 11.95 -7.89 2.45
C GLY A 268 11.61 -7.39 3.84
N TYR A 269 12.34 -7.93 4.81
CA TYR A 269 12.20 -7.54 6.22
C TYR A 269 12.85 -6.19 6.47
N GLY A 270 12.18 -5.40 7.30
CA GLY A 270 12.68 -4.14 7.81
C GLY A 270 12.39 -4.00 9.29
N GLU A 271 13.00 -3.01 9.90
CA GLU A 271 12.77 -2.71 11.32
C GLU A 271 12.83 -1.21 11.58
N GLY A 272 12.19 -0.78 12.65
CA GLY A 272 12.24 0.62 13.06
C GLY A 272 11.94 0.78 14.54
N LYS A 273 12.65 1.70 15.19
CA LYS A 273 12.41 2.06 16.58
C LYS A 273 11.44 3.23 16.68
N PHE A 274 10.66 3.25 17.75
CA PHE A 274 9.81 4.39 18.06
C PHE A 274 10.63 5.62 18.47
N SER A 275 10.18 6.79 18.04
CA SER A 275 10.86 8.06 18.32
C SER A 275 10.92 8.39 19.81
N ASP A 276 9.96 7.90 20.60
CA ASP A 276 9.95 8.03 22.06
C ASP A 276 10.93 7.08 22.77
N SER A 277 11.50 6.13 22.03
CA SER A 277 12.44 5.12 22.53
C SER A 277 13.84 5.28 21.95
N THR A 278 14.11 6.39 21.25
CA THR A 278 15.43 6.66 20.62
C THR A 278 16.02 7.99 21.10
N PRO A 279 17.35 8.11 21.11
CA PRO A 279 18.03 9.40 21.28
C PRO A 279 17.54 10.40 20.21
N ASN A 280 17.40 11.66 20.62
CA ASN A 280 16.94 12.75 19.74
C ASN A 280 15.54 12.56 19.12
N ARG A 281 14.75 11.65 19.64
CA ARG A 281 13.37 11.37 19.19
C ARG A 281 13.23 11.15 17.68
N LYS A 282 14.19 10.45 17.11
CA LYS A 282 14.14 10.05 15.69
C LYS A 282 13.46 8.67 15.56
N GLY A 283 12.75 8.44 14.46
CA GLY A 283 12.15 7.14 14.14
C GLY A 283 10.65 7.20 13.90
N ILE A 284 9.99 6.10 14.20
CA ILE A 284 8.54 5.93 14.02
C ILE A 284 7.78 6.71 15.09
N ILE A 285 6.77 7.45 14.70
CA ILE A 285 5.88 8.15 15.61
C ILE A 285 4.84 7.14 16.12
N ARG A 286 4.98 6.65 17.36
CA ARG A 286 4.10 5.62 17.94
C ARG A 286 2.61 5.94 17.79
N LYS A 287 2.21 7.18 18.04
CA LYS A 287 0.82 7.62 17.96
C LYS A 287 0.25 7.66 16.54
N SER A 288 1.11 7.57 15.54
CA SER A 288 0.70 7.52 14.13
C SER A 288 0.46 6.10 13.61
N LEU A 289 0.66 5.08 14.43
CA LEU A 289 0.38 3.70 14.03
C LEU A 289 -1.09 3.53 13.67
N ARG A 290 -1.31 2.97 12.50
CA ARG A 290 -2.62 2.58 11.97
C ARG A 290 -2.56 1.09 11.74
N LEU A 291 -3.25 0.34 12.57
CA LEU A 291 -3.16 -1.11 12.65
C LEU A 291 -4.51 -1.71 12.30
N ALA A 292 -4.53 -2.75 11.48
CA ALA A 292 -5.76 -3.43 11.12
C ALA A 292 -5.54 -4.92 10.90
N ARG A 293 -6.58 -5.70 11.25
CA ARG A 293 -6.70 -7.13 10.97
C ARG A 293 -7.90 -7.41 10.10
N VAL A 294 -7.70 -8.21 9.06
CA VAL A 294 -8.81 -8.80 8.32
C VAL A 294 -9.32 -10.00 9.12
N GLY A 295 -10.58 -9.95 9.49
CA GLY A 295 -11.23 -10.96 10.34
C GLY A 295 -11.57 -12.26 9.61
N ALA A 296 -12.23 -13.17 10.34
CA ALA A 296 -12.79 -14.36 9.74
C ALA A 296 -13.93 -14.01 8.78
N ILE A 297 -14.11 -14.81 7.72
CA ILE A 297 -15.18 -14.58 6.72
C ILE A 297 -16.56 -14.52 7.38
N LYS A 298 -16.82 -15.37 8.40
CA LYS A 298 -18.08 -15.40 9.16
C LYS A 298 -18.36 -14.10 9.94
N ASP A 299 -17.32 -13.31 10.21
CA ASP A 299 -17.40 -12.08 11.02
C ASP A 299 -17.44 -10.82 10.13
N TYR A 300 -17.45 -10.99 8.82
CA TYR A 300 -17.59 -9.90 7.88
C TYR A 300 -18.91 -9.15 8.11
N LYS A 301 -18.86 -7.85 8.02
CA LYS A 301 -20.02 -6.99 8.22
C LYS A 301 -20.54 -6.46 6.89
N PRO A 302 -21.86 -6.34 6.73
CA PRO A 302 -22.41 -5.58 5.61
C PRO A 302 -21.82 -4.17 5.59
N PHE A 303 -21.56 -3.64 4.40
CA PHE A 303 -21.15 -2.26 4.21
C PHE A 303 -22.11 -1.51 3.31
N ASP A 304 -22.28 -0.22 3.57
CA ASP A 304 -23.15 0.66 2.77
C ASP A 304 -22.29 1.53 1.85
N ARG A 305 -22.32 1.22 0.55
CA ARG A 305 -21.58 1.93 -0.49
C ARG A 305 -21.87 3.42 -0.53
N ALA A 306 -23.09 3.82 -0.20
CA ALA A 306 -23.49 5.23 -0.21
C ALA A 306 -22.78 6.03 0.88
N ASN A 307 -22.41 5.40 1.97
CA ASN A 307 -21.74 6.01 3.11
C ASN A 307 -20.21 5.88 3.07
N ILE A 308 -19.65 5.17 2.08
CA ILE A 308 -18.19 5.10 1.89
C ILE A 308 -17.76 6.28 1.01
N PRO A 309 -16.92 7.20 1.52
CA PRO A 309 -16.42 8.29 0.72
C PRO A 309 -15.70 7.77 -0.53
N GLN A 310 -16.06 8.29 -1.68
CA GLN A 310 -15.32 8.00 -2.89
C GLN A 310 -14.03 8.79 -2.88
N ARG A 311 -12.91 8.09 -2.99
CA ARG A 311 -11.59 8.70 -3.06
C ARG A 311 -11.14 8.83 -4.50
N ASN A 312 -10.60 9.98 -4.81
CA ASN A 312 -9.88 10.22 -6.04
C ASN A 312 -8.50 10.77 -5.66
N ALA A 313 -7.65 9.90 -5.13
CA ALA A 313 -6.36 10.27 -4.55
C ALA A 313 -5.45 10.96 -5.57
N TYR A 314 -5.62 10.62 -6.84
CA TYR A 314 -4.73 11.04 -7.92
C TYR A 314 -5.38 12.02 -8.90
N ALA A 315 -6.55 12.55 -8.59
CA ALA A 315 -7.30 13.36 -9.51
C ALA A 315 -7.68 14.76 -9.04
N PRO A 316 -6.88 15.56 -8.40
CA PRO A 316 -7.22 16.98 -8.32
C PRO A 316 -7.02 17.73 -9.63
N THR A 317 -6.28 17.18 -10.58
CA THR A 317 -5.86 17.94 -11.78
C THR A 317 -5.96 17.17 -13.09
N GLN A 318 -6.36 15.88 -13.06
CA GLN A 318 -6.38 15.05 -14.27
C GLN A 318 -7.75 14.40 -14.45
N PRO A 319 -8.43 14.62 -15.60
CA PRO A 319 -9.62 13.85 -15.96
C PRO A 319 -9.31 12.40 -16.34
N ASN A 320 -8.05 12.02 -16.32
CA ASN A 320 -7.59 10.71 -16.71
C ASN A 320 -7.68 9.74 -15.53
N ARG A 321 -8.86 9.21 -15.34
CA ARG A 321 -9.06 7.98 -14.59
C ARG A 321 -8.10 6.92 -15.11
N ILE A 322 -7.57 6.10 -14.22
CA ILE A 322 -6.92 4.86 -14.63
C ILE A 322 -7.94 4.09 -15.48
N ILE A 323 -7.72 4.06 -16.79
CA ILE A 323 -8.61 3.33 -17.69
C ILE A 323 -8.11 1.90 -17.68
N TYR A 324 -8.74 1.05 -16.87
CA TYR A 324 -8.56 -0.38 -16.96
C TYR A 324 -9.33 -0.85 -18.19
N LEU A 325 -8.61 -1.29 -19.20
CA LEU A 325 -9.25 -2.00 -20.30
C LEU A 325 -9.70 -3.36 -19.74
N PRO A 326 -10.92 -3.81 -20.05
CA PRO A 326 -11.32 -5.18 -19.75
C PRO A 326 -10.32 -6.15 -20.38
N ALA A 327 -10.13 -7.31 -19.76
CA ALA A 327 -9.37 -8.37 -20.38
C ALA A 327 -9.91 -8.58 -21.81
N PRO A 328 -9.05 -8.78 -22.82
CA PRO A 328 -9.54 -9.08 -24.15
C PRO A 328 -10.45 -10.29 -24.01
N GLU A 329 -11.69 -10.15 -24.52
CA GLU A 329 -12.59 -11.29 -24.65
C GLU A 329 -11.80 -12.37 -25.38
N THR A 330 -11.68 -13.54 -24.78
CA THR A 330 -11.12 -14.70 -25.45
C THR A 330 -12.00 -14.93 -26.69
N THR A 331 -11.58 -14.36 -27.81
CA THR A 331 -12.22 -14.68 -29.08
C THR A 331 -12.23 -16.19 -29.19
N ASN A 332 -13.44 -16.74 -29.19
CA ASN A 332 -13.74 -18.15 -29.30
C ASN A 332 -12.72 -18.84 -30.19
N ALA A 333 -11.93 -19.74 -29.62
CA ALA A 333 -11.18 -20.70 -30.42
C ALA A 333 -12.23 -21.35 -31.33
N PRO A 334 -11.97 -21.45 -32.64
CA PRO A 334 -12.87 -22.14 -33.55
C PRO A 334 -13.11 -23.54 -32.98
N ALA A 335 -14.39 -23.90 -32.86
CA ALA A 335 -14.76 -25.24 -32.44
C ALA A 335 -13.98 -26.27 -33.24
N PRO A 336 -13.43 -27.32 -32.65
CA PRO A 336 -12.73 -28.37 -33.39
C PRO A 336 -13.72 -28.94 -34.40
N THR A 337 -13.36 -28.82 -35.67
CA THR A 337 -14.12 -29.38 -36.77
C THR A 337 -14.23 -30.87 -36.51
N ALA A 338 -15.43 -31.35 -36.29
CA ALA A 338 -15.71 -32.77 -36.18
C ALA A 338 -15.24 -33.45 -37.48
N LEU A 339 -14.25 -34.32 -37.35
CA LEU A 339 -13.90 -35.26 -38.42
C LEU A 339 -15.12 -36.19 -38.57
N SER A 340 -15.82 -36.06 -39.65
CA SER A 340 -16.85 -37.00 -40.08
C SER A 340 -16.20 -38.36 -40.40
N PRO A 341 -16.95 -39.45 -40.23
CA PRO A 341 -16.44 -40.84 -40.30
C PRO A 341 -15.98 -41.26 -41.68
#